data_6671cfed8009925a1f12bb99355476ee
#
_entry.id   6671cfed8009925a1f12bb99355476ee
#
_cell.length_a   1.000
_cell.length_b   1.000
_cell.length_c   1.000
_cell.angle_alpha   90.00
_cell.angle_beta   90.00
_cell.angle_gamma   90.00
#
_symmetry.space_group_name_H-M   'P 1'
#
loop_
_entity.id
_entity.type
_entity.pdbx_description
1 polymer ?
#
loop_
_entity_poly.entity_id
_entity_poly.type
_entity_poly.pdbx_seq_one_letter_code
_entity_poly.pdbx_strand_id
1 'polypeptide(L)'
;EDVLLKSGRTNFTIIRPTITYNTYRLQLGVLEKENWLYRALHGRSIVFSEDVNDKLTTMTLGDDVAEGIISVIDQPKAFGEVFHITSPVSLPWSEVLATYVAVLKKHLGRDIPVVMTNKSTNLKFPSRVYQLIYCRYFNRTFDNSKIAQFCDVNSFTLPQVGLAKCLEDFLKAPHFNRIPWDIEAVNDKVARERTP
;
A
#
# COMPACT_ATOMS: atom_id res chain seq x y z
N GLU A 1 4.92 -14.71 -16.30
CA GLU A 1 3.64 -15.25 -16.78
C GLU A 1 3.79 -15.89 -18.16
N ASP A 2 4.38 -15.23 -19.14
CA ASP A 2 4.55 -15.72 -20.51
C ASP A 2 5.15 -17.12 -20.60
N VAL A 3 6.10 -17.45 -19.74
CA VAL A 3 6.72 -18.79 -19.67
C VAL A 3 5.67 -19.85 -19.33
N LEU A 4 4.79 -19.57 -18.37
CA LEU A 4 3.71 -20.49 -17.98
C LEU A 4 2.67 -20.61 -19.10
N LEU A 5 2.21 -19.48 -19.62
CA LEU A 5 1.20 -19.44 -20.68
C LEU A 5 1.66 -20.15 -21.98
N LYS A 6 2.95 -20.05 -22.31
CA LYS A 6 3.56 -20.70 -23.49
C LYS A 6 4.02 -22.15 -23.23
N SER A 7 3.95 -22.64 -21.99
CA SER A 7 4.43 -23.96 -21.63
C SER A 7 3.60 -25.15 -22.15
N GLY A 8 2.37 -24.89 -22.61
CA GLY A 8 1.38 -25.92 -22.96
C GLY A 8 0.80 -26.66 -21.74
N ARG A 9 1.18 -26.28 -20.52
CA ARG A 9 0.62 -26.83 -19.28
C ARG A 9 -0.61 -26.04 -18.84
N THR A 10 -1.53 -26.68 -18.14
CA THR A 10 -2.72 -26.06 -17.56
C THR A 10 -2.79 -26.20 -16.04
N ASN A 11 -1.86 -26.94 -15.43
CA ASN A 11 -1.83 -27.19 -13.99
C ASN A 11 -1.18 -26.05 -13.19
N PHE A 12 -1.55 -24.81 -13.49
CA PHE A 12 -1.12 -23.61 -12.76
C PHE A 12 -2.28 -22.64 -12.60
N THR A 13 -2.17 -21.75 -11.64
CA THR A 13 -3.04 -20.59 -11.47
C THR A 13 -2.17 -19.38 -11.20
N ILE A 14 -2.42 -18.27 -11.89
CA ILE A 14 -1.67 -17.02 -11.71
C ILE A 14 -2.49 -16.06 -10.85
N ILE A 15 -1.89 -15.57 -9.77
CA ILE A 15 -2.49 -14.62 -8.85
C ILE A 15 -1.83 -13.25 -9.01
N ARG A 16 -2.66 -12.21 -9.17
CA ARG A 16 -2.24 -10.81 -9.30
C ARG A 16 -2.84 -9.98 -8.16
N PRO A 17 -2.24 -10.00 -6.95
CA PRO A 17 -2.63 -9.09 -5.89
C PRO A 17 -2.11 -7.68 -6.19
N THR A 18 -2.74 -6.65 -5.63
CA THR A 18 -2.24 -5.29 -5.75
C THR A 18 -2.22 -4.59 -4.40
N ILE A 19 -1.10 -3.91 -4.14
CA ILE A 19 -0.71 -3.22 -2.91
C ILE A 19 -1.20 -3.98 -1.67
N THR A 20 -0.69 -5.21 -1.53
CA THR A 20 -0.93 -6.00 -0.33
C THR A 20 -0.26 -5.33 0.87
N TYR A 21 -1.04 -5.12 1.94
CA TYR A 21 -0.56 -4.54 3.19
C TYR A 21 -0.78 -5.49 4.37
N ASN A 22 0.00 -5.29 5.41
CA ASN A 22 -0.13 -5.92 6.71
C ASN A 22 0.57 -5.06 7.77
N THR A 23 0.67 -5.53 9.01
CA THR A 23 1.37 -4.85 10.11
C THR A 23 2.83 -4.48 9.77
N TYR A 24 3.51 -5.26 8.96
CA TYR A 24 4.92 -5.01 8.60
C TYR A 24 5.09 -4.13 7.35
N ARG A 25 4.06 -4.00 6.54
CA ARG A 25 4.07 -3.23 5.30
C ARG A 25 2.92 -2.23 5.24
N LEU A 26 3.23 -1.00 5.62
CA LEU A 26 2.33 0.15 5.64
C LEU A 26 2.85 1.18 4.62
N GLN A 27 2.28 1.17 3.43
CA GLN A 27 2.66 2.07 2.33
C GLN A 27 1.81 3.34 2.31
N LEU A 28 2.45 4.47 1.94
CA LEU A 28 1.79 5.73 1.60
C LEU A 28 2.32 6.21 0.24
N GLY A 29 1.54 6.05 -0.82
CA GLY A 29 2.03 6.26 -2.19
C GLY A 29 3.15 5.29 -2.54
N VAL A 30 4.33 5.82 -2.79
CA VAL A 30 5.57 5.05 -2.98
C VAL A 30 6.45 5.00 -1.72
N LEU A 31 6.01 5.63 -0.63
CA LEU A 31 6.72 5.68 0.65
C LEU A 31 6.44 4.42 1.45
N GLU A 32 7.48 3.73 1.90
CA GLU A 32 7.35 2.70 2.92
C GLU A 32 7.31 3.33 4.31
N LYS A 33 6.92 2.54 5.34
CA LYS A 33 6.84 3.01 6.72
C LYS A 33 8.14 3.64 7.23
N GLU A 34 9.30 3.21 6.73
CA GLU A 34 10.60 3.79 7.05
C GLU A 34 10.75 5.25 6.58
N ASN A 35 9.96 5.68 5.59
CA ASN A 35 10.05 7.03 5.02
C ASN A 35 9.03 8.01 5.62
N TRP A 36 7.85 7.54 6.04
CA TRP A 36 6.80 8.42 6.52
C TRP A 36 6.46 8.19 8.00
N LEU A 37 6.32 6.92 8.42
CA LEU A 37 5.93 6.58 9.78
C LEU A 37 7.07 6.83 10.78
N TYR A 38 8.31 6.50 10.40
CA TYR A 38 9.49 6.83 11.19
C TYR A 38 9.54 8.33 11.51
N ARG A 39 9.33 9.19 10.52
CA ARG A 39 9.29 10.66 10.69
C ARG A 39 8.23 11.08 11.71
N ALA A 40 7.00 10.61 11.52
CA ALA A 40 5.87 10.95 12.39
C ALA A 40 6.12 10.56 13.86
N LEU A 41 6.70 9.38 14.10
CA LEU A 41 7.03 8.91 15.45
C LEU A 41 8.16 9.73 16.10
N HIS A 42 9.07 10.31 15.32
CA HIS A 42 10.16 11.16 15.79
C HIS A 42 9.85 12.66 15.74
N GLY A 43 8.57 13.04 15.72
CA GLY A 43 8.15 14.44 15.82
C GLY A 43 8.34 15.25 14.55
N ARG A 44 8.58 14.60 13.41
CA ARG A 44 8.80 15.26 12.11
C ARG A 44 7.54 15.19 11.24
N SER A 45 7.46 16.08 10.26
CA SER A 45 6.34 16.09 9.32
C SER A 45 6.35 14.89 8.39
N ILE A 46 5.18 14.32 8.12
CA ILE A 46 4.98 13.44 6.97
C ILE A 46 5.09 14.30 5.71
N VAL A 47 5.94 13.92 4.77
CA VAL A 47 6.04 14.61 3.48
C VAL A 47 5.33 13.78 2.44
N PHE A 48 4.33 14.37 1.76
CA PHE A 48 3.57 13.70 0.71
C PHE A 48 3.42 14.62 -0.51
N SER A 49 2.77 14.17 -1.59
CA SER A 49 2.71 14.95 -2.83
C SER A 49 1.29 15.06 -3.39
N GLU A 50 0.98 16.26 -3.91
CA GLU A 50 -0.33 16.61 -4.44
C GLU A 50 -0.67 15.83 -5.72
N ASP A 51 0.33 15.57 -6.58
CA ASP A 51 0.12 14.91 -7.88
C ASP A 51 -0.32 13.44 -7.82
N VAL A 52 -0.20 12.81 -6.63
CA VAL A 52 -0.73 11.46 -6.38
C VAL A 52 -1.86 11.44 -5.35
N ASN A 53 -2.07 12.52 -4.63
CA ASN A 53 -2.97 12.59 -3.48
C ASN A 53 -4.40 12.12 -3.78
N ASP A 54 -4.96 12.54 -4.91
CA ASP A 54 -6.34 12.24 -5.32
C ASP A 54 -6.45 11.00 -6.22
N LYS A 55 -5.32 10.34 -6.50
CA LYS A 55 -5.34 9.12 -7.33
C LYS A 55 -5.90 7.95 -6.53
N LEU A 56 -6.82 7.21 -7.15
CA LEU A 56 -7.38 6.01 -6.56
C LEU A 56 -6.33 4.90 -6.47
N THR A 57 -6.30 4.26 -5.33
CA THR A 57 -5.49 3.07 -5.07
C THR A 57 -6.37 1.94 -4.54
N THR A 58 -6.05 0.72 -4.90
CA THR A 58 -6.62 -0.47 -4.28
C THR A 58 -5.57 -1.08 -3.37
N MET A 59 -5.89 -1.16 -2.08
CA MET A 59 -5.05 -1.77 -1.06
C MET A 59 -5.78 -2.96 -0.44
N THR A 60 -5.14 -4.12 -0.39
CA THR A 60 -5.76 -5.36 0.05
C THR A 60 -5.01 -5.91 1.25
N LEU A 61 -5.73 -6.29 2.31
CA LEU A 61 -5.12 -6.93 3.48
C LEU A 61 -4.50 -8.28 3.06
N GLY A 62 -3.34 -8.61 3.61
CA GLY A 62 -2.64 -9.85 3.28
C GLY A 62 -3.47 -11.11 3.56
N ASP A 63 -4.26 -11.09 4.63
CA ASP A 63 -5.12 -12.20 5.02
C ASP A 63 -6.24 -12.42 3.99
N ASP A 64 -6.86 -11.35 3.48
CA ASP A 64 -7.86 -11.44 2.41
C ASP A 64 -7.27 -12.00 1.11
N VAL A 65 -6.02 -11.61 0.79
CA VAL A 65 -5.32 -12.21 -0.35
C VAL A 65 -5.08 -13.71 -0.14
N ALA A 66 -4.70 -14.10 1.08
CA ALA A 66 -4.49 -15.51 1.43
C ALA A 66 -5.79 -16.32 1.33
N GLU A 67 -6.91 -15.76 1.80
CA GLU A 67 -8.24 -16.37 1.66
C GLU A 67 -8.59 -16.59 0.17
N GLY A 68 -8.41 -15.57 -0.65
CA GLY A 68 -8.63 -15.69 -2.10
C GLY A 68 -7.72 -16.71 -2.77
N ILE A 69 -6.46 -16.85 -2.33
CA ILE A 69 -5.55 -17.91 -2.82
C ILE A 69 -6.07 -19.29 -2.42
N ILE A 70 -6.45 -19.48 -1.16
CA ILE A 70 -6.95 -20.75 -0.65
C ILE A 70 -8.20 -21.17 -1.42
N SER A 71 -9.08 -20.24 -1.77
CA SER A 71 -10.33 -20.53 -2.48
C SER A 71 -10.14 -21.13 -3.89
N VAL A 72 -8.99 -20.92 -4.51
CA VAL A 72 -8.70 -21.43 -5.86
C VAL A 72 -7.76 -22.65 -5.87
N ILE A 73 -7.22 -23.04 -4.71
CA ILE A 73 -6.38 -24.26 -4.62
C ILE A 73 -7.25 -25.48 -4.94
N ASP A 74 -6.69 -26.39 -5.75
CA ASP A 74 -7.32 -27.63 -6.18
C ASP A 74 -8.69 -27.46 -6.88
N GLN A 75 -8.97 -26.25 -7.39
CA GLN A 75 -10.17 -25.99 -8.18
C GLN A 75 -9.89 -26.21 -9.68
N PRO A 76 -10.48 -27.23 -10.33
CA PRO A 76 -10.24 -27.48 -11.75
C PRO A 76 -10.56 -26.28 -12.66
N LYS A 77 -11.55 -25.46 -12.28
CA LYS A 77 -11.94 -24.24 -13.00
C LYS A 77 -10.92 -23.10 -12.88
N ALA A 78 -9.96 -23.22 -11.95
CA ALA A 78 -8.90 -22.23 -11.77
C ALA A 78 -7.61 -22.61 -12.52
N PHE A 79 -7.53 -23.81 -13.09
CA PHE A 79 -6.34 -24.23 -13.80
C PHE A 79 -6.15 -23.50 -15.13
N GLY A 80 -4.94 -23.03 -15.38
CA GLY A 80 -4.58 -22.22 -16.54
C GLY A 80 -5.08 -20.76 -16.47
N GLU A 81 -5.73 -20.36 -15.39
CA GLU A 81 -6.41 -19.10 -15.26
C GLU A 81 -5.59 -18.04 -14.50
N VAL A 82 -5.96 -16.79 -14.70
CA VAL A 82 -5.35 -15.61 -14.04
C VAL A 82 -6.41 -14.88 -13.23
N PHE A 83 -6.13 -14.61 -11.96
CA PHE A 83 -7.05 -13.90 -11.06
C PHE A 83 -6.41 -12.64 -10.47
N HIS A 84 -7.16 -11.54 -10.46
CA HIS A 84 -6.94 -10.50 -9.49
C HIS A 84 -7.57 -10.92 -8.16
N ILE A 85 -6.85 -10.72 -7.06
CA ILE A 85 -7.36 -10.86 -5.70
C ILE A 85 -7.10 -9.53 -5.01
N THR A 86 -8.13 -8.68 -4.95
CA THR A 86 -7.99 -7.31 -4.49
C THR A 86 -9.21 -6.89 -3.68
N SER A 87 -9.04 -5.88 -2.81
CA SER A 87 -10.20 -5.26 -2.18
C SER A 87 -11.21 -4.80 -3.23
N PRO A 88 -12.52 -4.96 -2.99
CA PRO A 88 -13.56 -4.43 -3.87
C PRO A 88 -13.65 -2.90 -3.80
N VAL A 89 -13.00 -2.28 -2.80
CA VAL A 89 -13.02 -0.84 -2.57
C VAL A 89 -11.66 -0.24 -2.90
N SER A 90 -11.68 0.83 -3.70
CA SER A 90 -10.53 1.70 -3.97
C SER A 90 -10.76 3.05 -3.32
N LEU A 91 -9.72 3.64 -2.76
CA LEU A 91 -9.76 4.97 -2.13
C LEU A 91 -8.65 5.87 -2.67
N PRO A 92 -8.82 7.19 -2.59
CA PRO A 92 -7.74 8.10 -2.91
C PRO A 92 -6.61 7.99 -1.86
N TRP A 93 -5.39 8.30 -2.25
CA TRP A 93 -4.26 8.29 -1.32
C TRP A 93 -4.43 9.29 -0.18
N SER A 94 -5.19 10.36 -0.38
CA SER A 94 -5.59 11.29 0.68
C SER A 94 -6.35 10.61 1.82
N GLU A 95 -7.23 9.65 1.53
CA GLU A 95 -7.92 8.88 2.58
C GLU A 95 -6.99 7.89 3.29
N VAL A 96 -6.03 7.29 2.57
CA VAL A 96 -4.99 6.46 3.20
C VAL A 96 -4.16 7.30 4.17
N LEU A 97 -3.72 8.48 3.74
CA LEU A 97 -3.00 9.44 4.59
C LEU A 97 -3.82 9.86 5.80
N ALA A 98 -5.09 10.24 5.59
CA ALA A 98 -5.99 10.64 6.67
C ALA A 98 -6.21 9.52 7.70
N THR A 99 -6.36 8.28 7.24
CA THR A 99 -6.47 7.10 8.11
C THR A 99 -5.23 6.95 9.00
N TYR A 100 -4.04 7.03 8.43
CA TYR A 100 -2.79 6.93 9.18
C TYR A 100 -2.61 8.10 10.17
N VAL A 101 -2.91 9.33 9.74
CA VAL A 101 -2.82 10.52 10.60
C VAL A 101 -3.78 10.42 11.78
N ALA A 102 -5.01 9.95 11.58
CA ALA A 102 -5.98 9.77 12.65
C ALA A 102 -5.50 8.77 13.71
N VAL A 103 -4.95 7.62 13.29
CA VAL A 103 -4.39 6.63 14.21
C VAL A 103 -3.20 7.19 14.97
N LEU A 104 -2.27 7.86 14.29
CA LEU A 104 -1.10 8.46 14.90
C LEU A 104 -1.45 9.58 15.88
N LYS A 105 -2.42 10.45 15.54
CA LYS A 105 -2.92 11.50 16.44
C LYS A 105 -3.47 10.89 17.71
N LYS A 106 -4.28 9.83 17.62
CA LYS A 106 -4.81 9.11 18.78
C LYS A 106 -3.69 8.49 19.63
N HIS A 107 -2.70 7.87 18.99
CA HIS A 107 -1.60 7.18 19.70
C HIS A 107 -0.62 8.14 20.37
N LEU A 108 -0.25 9.24 19.70
CA LEU A 108 0.76 10.19 20.17
C LEU A 108 0.17 11.35 21.00
N GLY A 109 -1.14 11.51 21.04
CA GLY A 109 -1.82 12.59 21.75
C GLY A 109 -1.52 13.99 21.20
N ARG A 110 -1.07 14.11 19.96
CA ARG A 110 -0.72 15.38 19.29
C ARG A 110 -1.07 15.36 17.82
N ASP A 111 -1.18 16.54 17.22
CA ASP A 111 -1.33 16.66 15.78
C ASP A 111 -0.08 16.18 15.04
N ILE A 112 -0.30 15.57 13.88
CA ILE A 112 0.75 15.08 13.01
C ILE A 112 0.88 16.05 11.84
N PRO A 113 1.97 16.81 11.77
CA PRO A 113 2.15 17.75 10.67
C PRO A 113 2.36 17.00 9.35
N VAL A 114 1.68 17.47 8.31
CA VAL A 114 1.82 16.96 6.94
C VAL A 114 2.26 18.11 6.05
N VAL A 115 3.32 17.90 5.30
CA VAL A 115 3.81 18.86 4.31
C VAL A 115 3.58 18.28 2.92
N MET A 116 2.82 19.01 2.12
CA MET A 116 2.55 18.64 0.74
C MET A 116 3.56 19.30 -0.21
N THR A 117 4.13 18.52 -1.12
CA THR A 117 4.88 19.05 -2.26
C THR A 117 4.03 18.93 -3.52
N ASN A 118 4.19 19.84 -4.47
CA ASN A 118 3.37 19.83 -5.69
C ASN A 118 3.65 18.62 -6.60
N LYS A 119 4.85 18.05 -6.53
CA LYS A 119 5.26 16.90 -7.38
C LYS A 119 5.99 15.85 -6.57
N SER A 120 5.61 14.59 -6.76
CA SER A 120 6.30 13.43 -6.17
C SER A 120 7.76 13.33 -6.64
N THR A 121 8.08 13.86 -7.83
CA THR A 121 9.47 13.91 -8.32
C THR A 121 10.39 14.81 -7.49
N ASN A 122 9.85 15.67 -6.62
CA ASN A 122 10.63 16.45 -5.66
C ASN A 122 11.18 15.58 -4.51
N LEU A 123 10.63 14.38 -4.36
CA LEU A 123 11.05 13.39 -3.39
C LEU A 123 12.01 12.40 -4.05
N LYS A 124 12.89 11.80 -3.27
CA LYS A 124 13.88 10.85 -3.79
C LYS A 124 13.35 9.42 -3.73
N PHE A 125 13.21 8.77 -4.90
CA PHE A 125 12.75 7.37 -5.00
C PHE A 125 13.61 6.56 -5.98
N PRO A 126 14.91 6.36 -5.73
CA PRO A 126 15.82 5.79 -6.74
C PRO A 126 15.36 4.44 -7.30
N SER A 127 14.76 3.58 -6.46
CA SER A 127 14.29 2.24 -6.83
C SER A 127 12.80 2.16 -7.19
N ARG A 128 12.04 3.26 -7.08
CA ARG A 128 10.56 3.23 -7.17
C ARG A 128 9.98 4.20 -8.18
N VAL A 129 10.82 4.85 -8.97
CA VAL A 129 10.37 5.77 -10.02
C VAL A 129 9.38 5.10 -10.98
N TYR A 130 9.57 3.84 -11.31
CA TYR A 130 8.66 3.09 -12.18
C TYR A 130 7.31 2.79 -11.52
N GLN A 131 7.28 2.57 -10.20
CA GLN A 131 6.01 2.45 -9.47
C GLN A 131 5.23 3.77 -9.51
N LEU A 132 5.91 4.90 -9.42
CA LEU A 132 5.29 6.20 -9.54
C LEU A 132 4.70 6.41 -10.94
N ILE A 133 5.53 6.29 -11.98
CA ILE A 133 5.19 6.59 -13.37
C ILE A 133 4.12 5.65 -13.93
N TYR A 134 4.21 4.34 -13.66
CA TYR A 134 3.33 3.33 -14.23
C TYR A 134 2.19 2.89 -13.30
N CYS A 135 2.15 3.37 -12.06
CA CYS A 135 1.13 2.94 -11.11
C CYS A 135 0.49 4.12 -10.35
N ARG A 136 1.26 4.91 -9.61
CA ARG A 136 0.69 5.90 -8.67
C ARG A 136 0.06 7.12 -9.34
N TYR A 137 0.48 7.46 -10.54
CA TYR A 137 -0.13 8.55 -11.33
C TYR A 137 -1.48 8.19 -11.94
N PHE A 138 -1.93 6.95 -11.83
CA PHE A 138 -3.18 6.49 -12.41
C PHE A 138 -4.15 6.01 -11.33
N ASN A 139 -5.44 6.16 -11.60
CA ASN A 139 -6.48 5.50 -10.81
C ASN A 139 -6.36 3.99 -11.00
N ARG A 140 -6.28 3.26 -9.88
CA ARG A 140 -6.10 1.80 -9.87
C ARG A 140 -7.31 1.16 -9.21
N THR A 141 -8.22 0.72 -10.05
CA THR A 141 -9.38 -0.10 -9.66
C THR A 141 -9.27 -1.44 -10.39
N PHE A 142 -9.79 -2.49 -9.80
CA PHE A 142 -9.66 -3.84 -10.34
C PHE A 142 -11.01 -4.55 -10.35
N ASP A 143 -11.23 -5.38 -11.35
CA ASP A 143 -12.38 -6.25 -11.46
C ASP A 143 -12.10 -7.57 -10.74
N ASN A 144 -12.93 -7.88 -9.75
CA ASN A 144 -12.88 -9.13 -8.97
C ASN A 144 -13.94 -10.14 -9.42
N SER A 145 -14.71 -9.89 -10.49
CA SER A 145 -15.82 -10.77 -10.93
C SER A 145 -15.39 -12.22 -11.12
N LYS A 146 -14.14 -12.43 -11.53
CA LYS A 146 -13.60 -13.76 -11.76
C LYS A 146 -13.31 -14.51 -10.46
N ILE A 147 -12.65 -13.88 -9.50
CA ILE A 147 -12.37 -14.50 -8.19
C ILE A 147 -13.64 -14.62 -7.33
N ALA A 148 -14.60 -13.75 -7.52
CA ALA A 148 -15.90 -13.80 -6.85
C ALA A 148 -16.70 -15.10 -7.13
N GLN A 149 -16.30 -15.89 -8.12
CA GLN A 149 -16.85 -17.22 -8.36
C GLN A 149 -16.34 -18.28 -7.38
N PHE A 150 -15.31 -17.96 -6.60
CA PHE A 150 -14.63 -18.89 -5.70
C PHE A 150 -14.67 -18.43 -4.23
N CYS A 151 -14.77 -17.13 -3.97
CA CYS A 151 -14.89 -16.58 -2.62
C CYS A 151 -15.76 -15.32 -2.62
N ASP A 152 -16.30 -14.95 -1.45
CA ASP A 152 -17.04 -13.69 -1.28
C ASP A 152 -16.09 -12.52 -1.10
N VAL A 153 -15.77 -11.83 -2.17
CA VAL A 153 -14.91 -10.63 -2.14
C VAL A 153 -15.51 -9.46 -1.36
N ASN A 154 -16.82 -9.46 -1.09
CA ASN A 154 -17.46 -8.42 -0.29
C ASN A 154 -17.22 -8.62 1.23
N SER A 155 -16.78 -9.81 1.64
CA SER A 155 -16.34 -10.07 3.02
C SER A 155 -14.94 -9.55 3.32
N PHE A 156 -14.17 -9.15 2.29
CA PHE A 156 -12.81 -8.63 2.45
C PHE A 156 -12.80 -7.36 3.31
N THR A 157 -11.77 -7.22 4.10
CA THR A 157 -11.59 -6.11 5.01
C THR A 157 -11.57 -4.77 4.27
N LEU A 158 -12.41 -3.84 4.67
CA LEU A 158 -12.38 -2.48 4.13
C LEU A 158 -10.99 -1.86 4.37
N PRO A 159 -10.36 -1.27 3.35
CA PRO A 159 -8.99 -0.77 3.46
C PRO A 159 -8.76 0.18 4.63
N GLN A 160 -9.68 1.11 4.90
CA GLN A 160 -9.54 2.05 6.01
C GLN A 160 -9.49 1.32 7.36
N VAL A 161 -10.32 0.29 7.54
CA VAL A 161 -10.38 -0.51 8.76
C VAL A 161 -9.10 -1.33 8.93
N GLY A 162 -8.70 -2.03 7.88
CA GLY A 162 -7.50 -2.87 7.90
C GLY A 162 -6.21 -2.07 8.07
N LEU A 163 -6.06 -0.93 7.37
CA LEU A 163 -4.90 -0.04 7.49
C LEU A 163 -4.79 0.55 8.90
N ALA A 164 -5.92 1.01 9.47
CA ALA A 164 -5.94 1.53 10.84
C ALA A 164 -5.51 0.44 11.84
N LYS A 165 -6.10 -0.75 11.75
CA LYS A 165 -5.76 -1.89 12.62
C LYS A 165 -4.30 -2.30 12.48
N CYS A 166 -3.78 -2.45 11.27
CA CYS A 166 -2.39 -2.81 11.03
C CYS A 166 -1.42 -1.77 11.61
N LEU A 167 -1.75 -0.47 11.50
CA LEU A 167 -0.94 0.57 12.11
C LEU A 167 -1.03 0.55 13.64
N GLU A 168 -2.22 0.40 14.23
CA GLU A 168 -2.38 0.24 15.68
C GLU A 168 -1.58 -0.96 16.20
N ASP A 169 -1.59 -2.08 15.51
CA ASP A 169 -0.82 -3.28 15.88
C ASP A 169 0.69 -3.04 15.73
N PHE A 170 1.14 -2.36 14.68
CA PHE A 170 2.54 -1.98 14.52
C PHE A 170 3.03 -1.08 15.66
N LEU A 171 2.19 -0.14 16.11
CA LEU A 171 2.53 0.83 17.16
C LEU A 171 2.71 0.20 18.55
N LYS A 172 2.23 -1.03 18.77
CA LYS A 172 2.46 -1.77 20.04
C LYS A 172 3.92 -2.20 20.21
N ALA A 173 4.62 -2.50 19.09
CA ALA A 173 6.03 -2.86 19.06
C ALA A 173 6.67 -2.38 17.75
N PRO A 174 6.93 -1.07 17.59
CA PRO A 174 7.43 -0.51 16.34
C PRO A 174 8.79 -1.12 15.95
N HIS A 175 8.85 -1.62 14.72
CA HIS A 175 10.07 -2.16 14.16
C HIS A 175 10.30 -1.59 12.76
N PHE A 176 11.44 -0.95 12.58
CA PHE A 176 11.90 -0.43 11.32
C PHE A 176 13.10 -1.23 10.84
N ASN A 177 13.15 -1.49 9.54
CA ASN A 177 14.35 -1.99 8.89
C ASN A 177 15.42 -0.87 8.83
N ARG A 178 16.11 -0.75 7.75
CA ARG A 178 17.08 0.32 7.57
C ARG A 178 16.40 1.65 7.22
N ILE A 179 16.63 2.70 7.99
CA ILE A 179 16.19 4.06 7.66
C ILE A 179 17.06 4.60 6.51
N PRO A 180 16.46 5.03 5.40
CA PRO A 180 17.19 5.58 4.25
C PRO A 180 17.51 7.07 4.49
N TRP A 181 18.59 7.36 5.19
CA TRP A 181 18.96 8.72 5.61
C TRP A 181 19.14 9.71 4.46
N ASP A 182 19.52 9.24 3.28
CA ASP A 182 19.60 10.05 2.08
C ASP A 182 18.24 10.49 1.53
N ILE A 183 17.20 9.72 1.78
CA ILE A 183 15.79 10.09 1.50
C ILE A 183 15.29 11.04 2.59
N GLU A 184 15.62 10.74 3.85
CA GLU A 184 15.26 11.60 4.99
C GLU A 184 15.81 13.02 4.83
N ALA A 185 17.06 13.17 4.40
CA ALA A 185 17.65 14.48 4.14
C ALA A 185 16.90 15.29 3.05
N VAL A 186 16.34 14.61 2.03
CA VAL A 186 15.48 15.26 1.03
C VAL A 186 14.15 15.67 1.63
N ASN A 187 13.53 14.79 2.41
CA ASN A 187 12.27 15.07 3.09
C ASN A 187 12.40 16.26 4.05
N ASP A 188 13.50 16.34 4.81
CA ASP A 188 13.79 17.47 5.70
C ASP A 188 13.92 18.78 4.92
N LYS A 189 14.61 18.75 3.80
CA LYS A 189 14.74 19.93 2.95
C LYS A 189 13.38 20.39 2.40
N VAL A 190 12.53 19.46 1.99
CA VAL A 190 11.16 19.78 1.53
C VAL A 190 10.30 20.31 2.67
N ALA A 191 10.38 19.69 3.84
CA ALA A 191 9.65 20.13 5.02
C ALA A 191 10.25 21.39 5.69
N ARG A 192 11.44 21.86 5.26
CA ARG A 192 12.22 22.92 5.92
C ARG A 192 12.57 22.59 7.38
N GLU A 193 12.76 21.32 7.65
CA GLU A 193 13.19 20.78 8.93
C GLU A 193 14.71 20.53 8.92
N ARG A 194 15.31 20.48 10.10
CA ARG A 194 16.73 20.11 10.22
C ARG A 194 16.85 18.61 10.49
N THR A 195 17.82 17.97 9.81
CA THR A 195 18.23 16.62 10.18
C THR A 195 18.87 16.65 11.57
N PRO A 196 18.55 15.73 12.47
CA PRO A 196 19.17 15.64 13.79
C PRO A 196 20.68 15.41 13.70
#